data_974e1438b6269a9d8e6f158bbb483dd8
#
_entry.id   974e1438b6269a9d8e6f158bbb483dd8
#
_cell.length_a   1.000
_cell.length_b   1.000
_cell.length_c   1.000
_cell.angle_alpha   90.00
_cell.angle_beta   90.00
_cell.angle_gamma   90.00
#
_symmetry.space_group_name_H-M   'P 1'
#
loop_
_entity.id
_entity.type
_entity.pdbx_description
1 polymer ?
#
loop_
_entity_poly.entity_id
_entity_poly.type
_entity_poly.pdbx_seq_one_letter_code
_entity_poly.pdbx_strand_id
1 'polypeptide(L)'
;TDRQGWPCGDFTLVHMSPVPTPVDPAQAVQRIRELARAHGFQRCGIAGIELGEDEAHLADWLGQGLYGTMDWMARHGTLRARPAELLPGTVRVISVGMDYSHKDDTEAWATLADPGRAYVARYALGRDYHKLMRNRLQKLATQINDEVAPLGYRVFVDSAPVLERALARNAGLGWIGKHTCLIDRHGGSWFFIGEIYIDIPLPIDTP
;
A
#
# COMPACT_ATOMS: atom_id res chain seq x y z
N THR A 1 21.64 -9.08 -9.68
CA THR A 1 21.22 -7.71 -10.09
C THR A 1 20.88 -7.77 -11.56
N ASP A 2 19.60 -7.57 -11.89
CA ASP A 2 19.24 -7.34 -13.27
C ASP A 2 19.79 -5.95 -13.72
N ARG A 3 19.80 -5.69 -15.04
CA ARG A 3 20.38 -4.47 -15.61
C ARG A 3 19.70 -3.15 -15.18
N GLN A 4 18.79 -3.18 -14.22
CA GLN A 4 17.96 -2.04 -13.80
C GLN A 4 18.15 -1.61 -12.34
N GLY A 5 19.10 -2.23 -11.61
CA GLY A 5 19.55 -1.74 -10.29
C GLY A 5 18.54 -1.87 -9.13
N TRP A 6 17.46 -2.64 -9.30
CA TRP A 6 16.59 -2.97 -8.18
C TRP A 6 17.22 -4.09 -7.37
N PRO A 7 17.34 -3.95 -6.04
CA PRO A 7 17.76 -5.06 -5.21
C PRO A 7 16.70 -6.15 -5.36
N CYS A 8 17.07 -7.30 -5.93
CA CYS A 8 16.30 -8.52 -5.77
C CYS A 8 16.19 -8.78 -4.28
N GLY A 9 15.07 -8.38 -3.68
CA GLY A 9 14.73 -8.79 -2.32
C GLY A 9 14.55 -10.30 -2.35
N ASP A 10 15.22 -10.98 -1.43
CA ASP A 10 15.16 -12.43 -1.29
C ASP A 10 13.72 -12.93 -1.31
N PHE A 11 13.42 -13.80 -2.28
CA PHE A 11 12.21 -14.59 -2.27
C PHE A 11 12.32 -15.59 -1.12
N THR A 12 11.75 -15.28 0.01
CA THR A 12 11.57 -16.28 1.06
C THR A 12 10.40 -17.16 0.64
N LEU A 13 10.69 -18.18 -0.18
CA LEU A 13 9.79 -19.31 -0.36
C LEU A 13 9.77 -20.06 0.97
N VAL A 14 8.77 -19.77 1.79
CA VAL A 14 8.54 -20.53 3.02
C VAL A 14 7.97 -21.89 2.62
N HIS A 15 8.65 -22.94 3.02
CA HIS A 15 8.28 -24.35 2.84
C HIS A 15 6.83 -24.59 3.27
N MET A 16 6.09 -25.31 2.44
CA MET A 16 4.73 -25.80 2.75
C MET A 16 4.77 -26.68 4.00
N SER A 17 4.30 -26.12 5.11
CA SER A 17 3.93 -26.87 6.31
C SER A 17 2.50 -27.36 6.21
N PRO A 18 2.07 -28.39 6.96
CA PRO A 18 0.76 -29.02 6.80
C PRO A 18 -0.38 -28.00 6.98
N VAL A 19 -1.41 -28.16 6.13
CA VAL A 19 -2.62 -27.31 6.09
C VAL A 19 -3.17 -27.11 7.49
N PRO A 20 -3.16 -25.89 8.04
CA PRO A 20 -3.81 -25.63 9.30
C PRO A 20 -5.33 -25.74 9.14
N THR A 21 -6.00 -26.07 10.25
CA THR A 21 -7.46 -26.07 10.34
C THR A 21 -8.02 -24.79 9.71
N PRO A 22 -9.07 -24.85 8.87
CA PRO A 22 -9.59 -23.65 8.22
C PRO A 22 -10.00 -22.62 9.27
N VAL A 23 -9.25 -21.54 9.40
CA VAL A 23 -9.67 -20.37 10.18
C VAL A 23 -10.86 -19.77 9.46
N ASP A 24 -11.95 -19.47 10.18
CA ASP A 24 -13.08 -18.76 9.61
C ASP A 24 -12.56 -17.49 8.90
N PRO A 25 -12.84 -17.32 7.60
CA PRO A 25 -12.31 -16.18 6.83
C PRO A 25 -12.65 -14.82 7.44
N ALA A 26 -13.81 -14.69 8.09
CA ALA A 26 -14.18 -13.44 8.76
C ALA A 26 -13.33 -13.19 10.02
N GLN A 27 -13.04 -14.24 10.78
CA GLN A 27 -12.14 -14.17 11.94
C GLN A 27 -10.70 -13.85 11.49
N ALA A 28 -10.25 -14.44 10.39
CA ALA A 28 -8.94 -14.13 9.80
C ALA A 28 -8.81 -12.64 9.47
N VAL A 29 -9.80 -12.06 8.76
CA VAL A 29 -9.82 -10.64 8.42
C VAL A 29 -9.81 -9.76 9.67
N GLN A 30 -10.63 -10.11 10.68
CA GLN A 30 -10.66 -9.36 11.94
C GLN A 30 -9.29 -9.39 12.64
N ARG A 31 -8.66 -10.57 12.70
CA ARG A 31 -7.32 -10.71 13.29
C ARG A 31 -6.27 -9.89 12.53
N ILE A 32 -6.30 -9.90 11.21
CA ILE A 32 -5.40 -9.07 10.37
C ILE A 32 -5.55 -7.58 10.71
N ARG A 33 -6.77 -7.08 10.88
CA ARG A 33 -7.03 -5.68 11.26
C ARG A 33 -6.50 -5.34 12.65
N GLU A 34 -6.60 -6.25 13.61
CA GLU A 34 -6.04 -6.08 14.95
C GLU A 34 -4.50 -6.01 14.90
N LEU A 35 -3.88 -6.92 14.17
CA LEU A 35 -2.44 -6.94 13.95
C LEU A 35 -1.96 -5.66 13.26
N ALA A 36 -2.67 -5.19 12.22
CA ALA A 36 -2.36 -3.94 11.55
C ALA A 36 -2.35 -2.76 12.54
N ARG A 37 -3.36 -2.66 13.41
CA ARG A 37 -3.41 -1.63 14.45
C ARG A 37 -2.24 -1.75 15.44
N ALA A 38 -1.89 -2.96 15.86
CA ALA A 38 -0.76 -3.22 16.76
C ALA A 38 0.58 -2.79 16.13
N HIS A 39 0.71 -2.88 14.79
CA HIS A 39 1.87 -2.39 14.05
C HIS A 39 1.80 -0.89 13.70
N GLY A 40 0.77 -0.17 14.19
CA GLY A 40 0.64 1.28 14.05
C GLY A 40 0.04 1.73 12.72
N PHE A 41 -0.78 0.88 12.08
CA PHE A 41 -1.60 1.25 10.94
C PHE A 41 -3.03 1.56 11.41
N GLN A 42 -3.52 2.75 11.11
CA GLN A 42 -4.85 3.19 11.52
C GLN A 42 -5.95 2.65 10.60
N ARG A 43 -5.58 2.27 9.38
CA ARG A 43 -6.48 1.73 8.36
C ARG A 43 -5.95 0.39 7.87
N CYS A 44 -6.87 -0.55 7.61
CA CYS A 44 -6.55 -1.84 7.03
C CYS A 44 -7.80 -2.39 6.34
N GLY A 45 -7.65 -2.77 5.08
CA GLY A 45 -8.70 -3.40 4.29
C GLY A 45 -8.12 -4.37 3.26
N ILE A 46 -8.98 -5.17 2.67
CA ILE A 46 -8.61 -6.23 1.73
C ILE A 46 -9.28 -5.97 0.39
N ALA A 47 -8.47 -5.86 -0.66
CA ALA A 47 -8.92 -5.72 -2.04
C ALA A 47 -8.75 -7.02 -2.84
N GLY A 48 -9.56 -7.16 -3.88
CA GLY A 48 -9.24 -8.03 -5.01
C GLY A 48 -8.08 -7.47 -5.84
N ILE A 49 -7.72 -8.19 -6.89
CA ILE A 49 -6.59 -7.80 -7.76
C ILE A 49 -7.04 -7.16 -9.08
N GLU A 50 -8.35 -7.04 -9.30
CA GLU A 50 -8.93 -6.51 -10.54
C GLU A 50 -8.97 -4.99 -10.50
N LEU A 51 -8.27 -4.36 -11.44
CA LEU A 51 -8.14 -2.90 -11.57
C LEU A 51 -8.51 -2.41 -12.99
N GLY A 52 -9.48 -3.08 -13.65
CA GLY A 52 -9.76 -2.86 -15.07
C GLY A 52 -9.99 -1.42 -15.50
N GLU A 53 -10.79 -0.64 -14.76
CA GLU A 53 -11.03 0.78 -15.06
C GLU A 53 -9.77 1.63 -14.81
N ASP A 54 -9.06 1.37 -13.72
CA ASP A 54 -7.82 2.10 -13.38
C ASP A 54 -6.70 1.76 -14.37
N GLU A 55 -6.66 0.51 -14.87
CA GLU A 55 -5.74 0.10 -15.94
C GLU A 55 -6.03 0.86 -17.23
N ALA A 56 -7.30 0.95 -17.62
CA ALA A 56 -7.70 1.69 -18.82
C ALA A 56 -7.36 3.18 -18.72
N HIS A 57 -7.61 3.80 -17.57
CA HIS A 57 -7.24 5.20 -17.32
C HIS A 57 -5.73 5.41 -17.36
N LEU A 58 -4.95 4.49 -16.77
CA LEU A 58 -3.48 4.56 -16.82
C LEU A 58 -2.97 4.43 -18.26
N ALA A 59 -3.51 3.48 -19.04
CA ALA A 59 -3.13 3.26 -20.43
C ALA A 59 -3.41 4.49 -21.30
N ASP A 60 -4.58 5.10 -21.13
CA ASP A 60 -4.96 6.33 -21.83
C ASP A 60 -4.03 7.50 -21.46
N TRP A 61 -3.77 7.72 -20.19
CA TRP A 61 -2.87 8.75 -19.68
C TRP A 61 -1.43 8.58 -20.20
N LEU A 62 -0.93 7.34 -20.25
CA LEU A 62 0.37 7.00 -20.84
C LEU A 62 0.38 7.22 -22.36
N GLY A 63 -0.69 6.80 -23.06
CA GLY A 63 -0.84 6.96 -24.51
C GLY A 63 -0.85 8.42 -24.95
N GLN A 64 -1.38 9.32 -24.11
CA GLN A 64 -1.38 10.77 -24.35
C GLN A 64 -0.05 11.45 -23.98
N GLY A 65 0.92 10.74 -23.43
CA GLY A 65 2.22 11.30 -23.01
C GLY A 65 2.13 12.26 -21.82
N LEU A 66 1.05 12.18 -21.01
CA LEU A 66 0.81 13.12 -19.91
C LEU A 66 1.76 12.96 -18.72
N TYR A 67 2.62 11.96 -18.75
CA TYR A 67 3.66 11.71 -17.74
C TYR A 67 4.88 12.64 -17.85
N GLY A 68 4.96 13.49 -18.89
CA GLY A 68 6.06 14.45 -19.09
C GLY A 68 7.43 13.76 -19.14
N THR A 69 8.33 14.12 -18.25
CA THR A 69 9.68 13.54 -18.15
C THR A 69 9.76 12.32 -17.24
N MET A 70 8.62 11.82 -16.74
CA MET A 70 8.57 10.65 -15.86
C MET A 70 8.57 9.33 -16.64
N ASP A 71 9.57 9.08 -17.46
CA ASP A 71 9.66 7.89 -18.34
C ASP A 71 9.53 6.56 -17.58
N TRP A 72 9.87 6.56 -16.29
CA TRP A 72 9.70 5.42 -15.41
C TRP A 72 8.24 5.00 -15.24
N MET A 73 7.27 5.87 -15.50
CA MET A 73 5.85 5.53 -15.48
C MET A 73 5.50 4.53 -16.59
N ALA A 74 6.07 4.70 -17.78
CA ALA A 74 5.82 3.82 -18.92
C ALA A 74 6.63 2.51 -18.92
N ARG A 75 7.75 2.46 -18.17
CA ARG A 75 8.69 1.31 -18.21
C ARG A 75 8.12 -0.02 -17.77
N HIS A 76 7.11 -0.02 -16.93
CA HIS A 76 6.59 -1.24 -16.31
C HIS A 76 5.35 -1.81 -17.04
N GLY A 77 4.89 -1.19 -18.13
CA GLY A 77 3.75 -1.66 -18.90
C GLY A 77 2.52 -1.93 -18.01
N THR A 78 1.97 -3.12 -18.12
CA THR A 78 0.78 -3.56 -17.39
C THR A 78 1.01 -3.89 -15.91
N LEU A 79 2.27 -4.07 -15.49
CA LEU A 79 2.60 -4.54 -14.12
C LEU A 79 1.99 -3.67 -13.01
N ARG A 80 1.83 -2.34 -13.27
CA ARG A 80 1.23 -1.42 -12.27
C ARG A 80 -0.21 -1.75 -11.95
N ALA A 81 -0.97 -2.21 -12.95
CA ALA A 81 -2.39 -2.45 -12.85
C ALA A 81 -2.73 -3.94 -12.67
N ARG A 82 -1.74 -4.81 -12.77
CA ARG A 82 -1.95 -6.26 -12.73
C ARG A 82 -1.11 -6.92 -11.64
N PRO A 83 -1.63 -6.92 -10.40
CA PRO A 83 -0.91 -7.49 -9.25
C PRO A 83 -0.38 -8.90 -9.46
N ALA A 84 -1.14 -9.78 -10.12
CA ALA A 84 -0.71 -11.15 -10.40
C ALA A 84 0.40 -11.28 -11.45
N GLU A 85 0.59 -10.27 -12.31
CA GLU A 85 1.75 -10.20 -13.22
C GLU A 85 2.99 -9.69 -12.48
N LEU A 86 2.81 -8.73 -11.55
CA LEU A 86 3.90 -8.20 -10.73
C LEU A 86 4.43 -9.23 -9.73
N LEU A 87 3.54 -10.01 -9.12
CA LEU A 87 3.85 -11.11 -8.22
C LEU A 87 2.95 -12.30 -8.56
N PRO A 88 3.44 -13.30 -9.31
CA PRO A 88 2.68 -14.50 -9.64
C PRO A 88 2.13 -15.20 -8.39
N GLY A 89 0.88 -15.66 -8.47
CA GLY A 89 0.18 -16.27 -7.35
C GLY A 89 -0.62 -15.31 -6.48
N THR A 90 -0.48 -13.99 -6.65
CA THR A 90 -1.27 -13.02 -5.89
C THR A 90 -2.76 -13.16 -6.20
N VAL A 91 -3.58 -13.29 -5.17
CA VAL A 91 -5.05 -13.37 -5.27
C VAL A 91 -5.76 -12.28 -4.47
N ARG A 92 -5.09 -11.67 -3.48
CA ARG A 92 -5.61 -10.56 -2.66
C ARG A 92 -4.51 -9.56 -2.34
N VAL A 93 -4.93 -8.35 -1.98
CA VAL A 93 -4.05 -7.29 -1.51
C VAL A 93 -4.59 -6.76 -0.19
N ILE A 94 -3.75 -6.76 0.85
CA ILE A 94 -4.04 -6.07 2.11
C ILE A 94 -3.48 -4.68 1.97
N SER A 95 -4.35 -3.67 1.93
CA SER A 95 -3.99 -2.26 1.92
C SER A 95 -4.03 -1.71 3.33
N VAL A 96 -3.01 -0.96 3.71
CA VAL A 96 -2.94 -0.31 5.03
C VAL A 96 -2.65 1.17 4.91
N GLY A 97 -3.12 1.95 5.89
CA GLY A 97 -2.85 3.38 6.00
C GLY A 97 -2.19 3.73 7.32
N MET A 98 -1.10 4.51 7.27
CA MET A 98 -0.37 5.02 8.43
C MET A 98 -0.43 6.54 8.46
N ASP A 99 -1.04 7.12 9.50
CA ASP A 99 -1.15 8.56 9.66
C ASP A 99 0.21 9.21 9.90
N TYR A 100 0.43 10.37 9.27
CA TYR A 100 1.60 11.22 9.50
C TYR A 100 1.25 12.63 9.98
N SER A 101 -0.04 12.95 10.12
CA SER A 101 -0.49 14.21 10.72
C SER A 101 -0.50 14.08 12.24
N HIS A 102 0.12 15.04 12.91
CA HIS A 102 0.04 15.19 14.35
C HIS A 102 -1.03 16.22 14.71
N LYS A 103 -1.67 16.07 15.88
CA LYS A 103 -2.80 16.93 16.30
C LYS A 103 -2.44 18.42 16.49
N ASP A 104 -1.15 18.74 16.62
CA ASP A 104 -0.68 20.11 16.90
C ASP A 104 -0.33 20.87 15.61
N ASP A 105 -1.28 20.95 14.69
CA ASP A 105 -1.09 21.52 13.35
C ASP A 105 -1.20 23.06 13.28
N THR A 106 -1.30 23.73 14.41
CA THR A 106 -1.41 25.20 14.48
C THR A 106 -0.15 25.94 14.00
N GLU A 107 1.01 25.27 13.96
CA GLU A 107 2.26 25.88 13.51
C GLU A 107 2.39 26.08 11.99
N ALA A 108 1.58 25.41 11.16
CA ALA A 108 1.74 25.47 9.71
C ALA A 108 1.60 26.91 9.18
N TRP A 109 0.53 27.60 9.57
CA TRP A 109 0.27 28.97 9.16
C TRP A 109 1.27 29.96 9.74
N ALA A 110 1.69 29.76 10.99
CA ALA A 110 2.72 30.59 11.62
C ALA A 110 4.06 30.42 10.91
N THR A 111 4.43 29.19 10.54
CA THR A 111 5.66 28.92 9.78
C THR A 111 5.60 29.52 8.37
N LEU A 112 4.46 29.42 7.68
CA LEU A 112 4.28 30.01 6.35
C LEU A 112 4.33 31.53 6.37
N ALA A 113 3.91 32.16 7.47
CA ALA A 113 3.94 33.63 7.65
C ALA A 113 5.31 34.17 8.06
N ASP A 114 6.23 33.32 8.49
CA ASP A 114 7.57 33.71 8.93
C ASP A 114 8.57 33.69 7.76
N PRO A 115 9.06 34.87 7.28
CA PRO A 115 10.00 34.93 6.16
C PRO A 115 11.38 34.33 6.48
N GLY A 116 11.71 34.12 7.76
CA GLY A 116 12.97 33.52 8.21
C GLY A 116 12.94 31.99 8.28
N ARG A 117 11.80 31.36 7.97
CA ARG A 117 11.62 29.89 8.07
C ARG A 117 11.15 29.28 6.76
N ALA A 118 11.71 28.12 6.41
CA ALA A 118 11.19 27.30 5.31
C ALA A 118 10.04 26.41 5.81
N TYR A 119 8.97 26.31 5.02
CA TYR A 119 7.91 25.33 5.28
C TYR A 119 8.24 24.02 4.56
N VAL A 120 8.38 22.95 5.31
CA VAL A 120 8.61 21.59 4.78
C VAL A 120 7.30 20.81 4.85
N ALA A 121 6.97 20.11 3.76
CA ALA A 121 5.77 19.27 3.71
C ALA A 121 5.80 18.22 4.84
N ARG A 122 4.66 18.01 5.50
CA ARG A 122 4.56 17.17 6.70
C ARG A 122 5.01 15.75 6.50
N TYR A 123 4.67 15.14 5.37
CA TYR A 123 5.09 13.78 5.06
C TYR A 123 6.62 13.62 5.01
N ALA A 124 7.33 14.72 4.77
CA ALA A 124 8.80 14.73 4.68
C ALA A 124 9.49 15.07 6.01
N LEU A 125 8.71 15.36 7.07
CA LEU A 125 9.27 15.63 8.40
C LEU A 125 9.68 14.31 9.08
N GLY A 126 10.83 14.33 9.76
CA GLY A 126 11.31 13.23 10.55
C GLY A 126 12.14 12.22 9.75
N ARG A 127 11.96 10.94 10.06
CA ARG A 127 12.71 9.85 9.43
C ARG A 127 12.09 9.43 8.11
N ASP A 128 12.90 8.82 7.24
CA ASP A 128 12.45 8.22 5.98
C ASP A 128 11.32 7.19 6.24
N TYR A 129 10.09 7.58 5.84
CA TYR A 129 8.91 6.77 6.05
C TYR A 129 8.92 5.47 5.24
N HIS A 130 9.60 5.42 4.09
CA HIS A 130 9.68 4.20 3.28
C HIS A 130 10.31 3.05 4.06
N LYS A 131 11.40 3.32 4.78
CA LYS A 131 12.06 2.30 5.63
C LYS A 131 11.19 1.92 6.81
N LEU A 132 10.55 2.91 7.44
CA LEU A 132 9.66 2.67 8.58
C LEU A 132 8.48 1.79 8.18
N MET A 133 7.76 2.17 7.12
CA MET A 133 6.60 1.42 6.64
C MET A 133 6.97 0.02 6.17
N ARG A 134 8.04 -0.12 5.37
CA ARG A 134 8.49 -1.43 4.89
C ARG A 134 8.79 -2.37 6.06
N ASN A 135 9.48 -1.88 7.09
CA ASN A 135 9.77 -2.69 8.27
C ASN A 135 8.51 -3.09 9.04
N ARG A 136 7.53 -2.19 9.18
CA ARG A 136 6.25 -2.48 9.84
C ARG A 136 5.42 -3.46 9.03
N LEU A 137 5.32 -3.26 7.71
CA LEU A 137 4.62 -4.18 6.80
C LEU A 137 5.23 -5.57 6.81
N GLN A 138 6.56 -5.67 6.79
CA GLN A 138 7.24 -6.96 6.86
C GLN A 138 6.92 -7.70 8.16
N LYS A 139 6.97 -7.00 9.30
CA LYS A 139 6.60 -7.58 10.61
C LYS A 139 5.14 -8.00 10.65
N LEU A 140 4.24 -7.16 10.12
CA LEU A 140 2.81 -7.47 10.02
C LEU A 140 2.59 -8.72 9.17
N ALA A 141 3.18 -8.79 7.99
CA ALA A 141 3.04 -9.93 7.08
C ALA A 141 3.59 -11.23 7.69
N THR A 142 4.75 -11.16 8.37
CA THR A 142 5.29 -12.30 9.10
C THR A 142 4.32 -12.75 10.21
N GLN A 143 3.78 -11.83 10.98
CA GLN A 143 2.85 -12.17 12.06
C GLN A 143 1.52 -12.73 11.53
N ILE A 144 1.01 -12.23 10.40
CA ILE A 144 -0.16 -12.83 9.73
C ILE A 144 0.15 -14.26 9.30
N ASN A 145 1.32 -14.51 8.71
CA ASN A 145 1.75 -15.85 8.34
C ASN A 145 1.79 -16.82 9.53
N ASP A 146 2.27 -16.35 10.66
CA ASP A 146 2.48 -17.19 11.85
C ASP A 146 1.20 -17.41 12.66
N GLU A 147 0.29 -16.43 12.72
CA GLU A 147 -0.87 -16.46 13.61
C GLU A 147 -2.22 -16.67 12.89
N VAL A 148 -2.32 -16.32 11.60
CA VAL A 148 -3.59 -16.37 10.89
C VAL A 148 -3.61 -17.53 9.90
N ALA A 149 -2.68 -17.54 8.94
CA ALA A 149 -2.54 -18.61 7.97
C ALA A 149 -1.19 -18.53 7.27
N PRO A 150 -0.53 -19.66 6.98
CA PRO A 150 0.63 -19.67 6.11
C PRO A 150 0.30 -19.06 4.74
N LEU A 151 1.12 -18.12 4.28
CA LEU A 151 0.91 -17.41 3.03
C LEU A 151 2.22 -17.01 2.36
N GLY A 152 2.23 -17.05 1.02
CA GLY A 152 3.21 -16.34 0.23
C GLY A 152 2.86 -14.86 0.19
N TYR A 153 3.84 -13.98 0.44
CA TYR A 153 3.58 -12.55 0.45
C TYR A 153 4.74 -11.71 -0.04
N ARG A 154 4.41 -10.48 -0.46
CA ARG A 154 5.39 -9.42 -0.72
C ARG A 154 4.82 -8.06 -0.30
N VAL A 155 5.67 -7.24 0.34
CA VAL A 155 5.28 -5.90 0.78
C VAL A 155 5.75 -4.85 -0.21
N PHE A 156 4.91 -3.81 -0.42
CA PHE A 156 5.19 -2.69 -1.29
C PHE A 156 4.93 -1.37 -0.58
N VAL A 157 5.76 -0.38 -0.87
CA VAL A 157 5.63 0.99 -0.38
C VAL A 157 6.12 1.93 -1.47
N ASP A 158 5.25 2.82 -1.95
CA ASP A 158 5.51 3.96 -2.82
C ASP A 158 6.34 3.67 -4.11
N SER A 159 7.60 3.27 -3.98
CA SER A 159 8.53 3.16 -5.10
C SER A 159 8.28 1.96 -6.04
N ALA A 160 7.33 1.10 -5.75
CA ALA A 160 6.99 -0.07 -6.57
C ALA A 160 6.03 0.30 -7.73
N PRO A 161 6.00 -0.52 -8.80
CA PRO A 161 5.03 -0.34 -9.88
C PRO A 161 3.65 -0.87 -9.47
N VAL A 162 3.00 -0.16 -8.55
CA VAL A 162 1.70 -0.51 -7.95
C VAL A 162 0.76 0.68 -8.07
N LEU A 163 -0.52 0.43 -8.36
CA LEU A 163 -1.59 1.42 -8.27
C LEU A 163 -2.17 1.44 -6.84
N GLU A 164 -1.36 1.84 -5.86
CA GLU A 164 -1.67 1.80 -4.43
C GLU A 164 -3.00 2.46 -4.09
N ARG A 165 -3.26 3.66 -4.64
CA ARG A 165 -4.50 4.41 -4.37
C ARG A 165 -5.75 3.69 -4.86
N ALA A 166 -5.67 3.01 -6.01
CA ALA A 166 -6.77 2.22 -6.55
C ALA A 166 -7.03 0.98 -5.69
N LEU A 167 -5.98 0.26 -5.30
CA LEU A 167 -6.08 -0.88 -4.39
C LEU A 167 -6.64 -0.47 -3.02
N ALA A 168 -6.12 0.59 -2.44
CA ALA A 168 -6.58 1.09 -1.14
C ALA A 168 -8.04 1.59 -1.18
N ARG A 169 -8.48 2.22 -2.30
CA ARG A 169 -9.89 2.55 -2.52
C ARG A 169 -10.73 1.27 -2.57
N ASN A 170 -10.31 0.28 -3.35
CA ASN A 170 -11.03 -0.99 -3.48
C ASN A 170 -11.04 -1.81 -2.18
N ALA A 171 -10.06 -1.58 -1.29
CA ALA A 171 -10.00 -2.12 0.07
C ALA A 171 -10.86 -1.33 1.08
N GLY A 172 -11.62 -0.32 0.65
CA GLY A 172 -12.48 0.48 1.52
C GLY A 172 -11.76 1.48 2.42
N LEU A 173 -10.51 1.85 2.13
CA LEU A 173 -9.77 2.84 2.94
C LEU A 173 -10.25 4.27 2.71
N GLY A 174 -11.01 4.53 1.65
CA GLY A 174 -11.52 5.84 1.30
C GLY A 174 -11.74 6.01 -0.20
N TRP A 175 -11.85 7.24 -0.67
CA TRP A 175 -12.06 7.58 -2.09
C TRP A 175 -10.93 8.46 -2.64
N ILE A 176 -10.72 8.43 -3.94
CA ILE A 176 -9.71 9.27 -4.60
C ILE A 176 -10.31 10.66 -4.84
N GLY A 177 -9.71 11.68 -4.22
CA GLY A 177 -10.10 13.08 -4.38
C GLY A 177 -9.63 13.70 -5.69
N LYS A 178 -10.12 14.89 -6.03
CA LYS A 178 -9.70 15.66 -7.23
C LYS A 178 -8.21 16.02 -7.21
N HIS A 179 -7.58 16.08 -6.03
CA HIS A 179 -6.14 16.28 -5.83
C HIS A 179 -5.35 14.99 -5.96
N THR A 180 -6.00 13.90 -6.38
CA THR A 180 -5.45 12.55 -6.61
C THR A 180 -5.01 11.77 -5.37
N CYS A 181 -5.07 12.34 -4.16
CA CYS A 181 -4.84 11.58 -2.94
C CYS A 181 -6.07 10.78 -2.52
N LEU A 182 -5.83 9.68 -1.80
CA LEU A 182 -6.90 8.95 -1.12
C LEU A 182 -7.37 9.75 0.09
N ILE A 183 -8.69 9.87 0.27
CA ILE A 183 -9.32 10.60 1.36
C ILE A 183 -10.10 9.61 2.23
N ASP A 184 -9.76 9.55 3.51
CA ASP A 184 -10.54 8.88 4.53
C ASP A 184 -11.57 9.84 5.13
N ARG A 185 -12.76 9.35 5.42
CA ARG A 185 -13.85 10.12 6.03
C ARG A 185 -13.48 10.80 7.34
N HIS A 186 -12.63 10.16 8.14
CA HIS A 186 -12.31 10.58 9.52
C HIS A 186 -10.95 11.28 9.65
N GLY A 187 -9.98 10.93 8.79
CA GLY A 187 -8.60 11.39 8.87
C GLY A 187 -8.13 12.24 7.69
N GLY A 188 -9.00 12.49 6.71
CA GLY A 188 -8.60 13.22 5.50
C GLY A 188 -7.59 12.42 4.67
N SER A 189 -6.61 13.10 4.06
CA SER A 189 -5.60 12.48 3.20
C SER A 189 -4.18 12.46 3.79
N TRP A 190 -4.07 12.60 5.11
CA TRP A 190 -2.80 12.73 5.81
C TRP A 190 -2.23 11.38 6.26
N PHE A 191 -2.14 10.41 5.36
CA PHE A 191 -1.60 9.09 5.64
C PHE A 191 -0.81 8.52 4.46
N PHE A 192 0.18 7.70 4.79
CA PHE A 192 0.89 6.86 3.83
C PHE A 192 0.12 5.60 3.57
N ILE A 193 0.25 5.07 2.36
CA ILE A 193 -0.35 3.80 1.93
C ILE A 193 0.75 2.76 1.82
N GLY A 194 0.44 1.52 2.16
CA GLY A 194 1.31 0.36 1.92
C GLY A 194 0.49 -0.88 1.62
N GLU A 195 1.09 -1.80 0.88
CA GLU A 195 0.42 -2.96 0.33
C GLU A 195 1.14 -4.24 0.71
N ILE A 196 0.36 -5.30 1.01
CA ILE A 196 0.85 -6.67 1.15
C ILE A 196 0.10 -7.52 0.14
N TYR A 197 0.80 -7.99 -0.88
CA TYR A 197 0.27 -8.94 -1.85
C TYR A 197 0.34 -10.33 -1.26
N ILE A 198 -0.75 -11.11 -1.37
CA ILE A 198 -0.89 -12.42 -0.74
C ILE A 198 -1.53 -13.44 -1.69
N ASP A 199 -1.23 -14.71 -1.48
CA ASP A 199 -1.71 -15.84 -2.26
C ASP A 199 -2.88 -16.61 -1.64
N ILE A 200 -3.46 -16.10 -0.55
CA ILE A 200 -4.63 -16.71 0.09
C ILE A 200 -5.93 -15.94 -0.19
N PRO A 201 -7.06 -16.65 -0.41
CA PRO A 201 -8.35 -16.03 -0.72
C PRO A 201 -9.05 -15.55 0.56
N LEU A 202 -8.86 -14.28 0.90
CA LEU A 202 -9.62 -13.64 1.98
C LEU A 202 -10.87 -12.94 1.43
N PRO A 203 -11.93 -12.76 2.24
CA PRO A 203 -13.04 -11.86 1.92
C PRO A 203 -12.54 -10.47 1.57
N ILE A 204 -13.09 -9.89 0.50
CA ILE A 204 -12.77 -8.52 0.09
C ILE A 204 -13.70 -7.52 0.76
N ASP A 205 -13.17 -6.36 1.08
CA ASP A 205 -13.94 -5.23 1.56
C ASP A 205 -14.61 -4.49 0.38
N THR A 206 -15.62 -3.71 0.68
CA THR A 206 -16.29 -2.86 -0.30
C THR A 206 -15.75 -1.44 -0.22
N PRO A 207 -15.58 -0.75 -1.36
CA PRO A 207 -15.21 0.66 -1.45
C PRO A 207 -16.16 1.59 -0.70
#